data_0cf049778113dcab610a8f55f2a67cdd
#
_entry.id   0cf049778113dcab610a8f55f2a67cdd
#
_cell.length_a   1.000
_cell.length_b   1.000
_cell.length_c   1.000
_cell.angle_alpha   90.00
_cell.angle_beta   90.00
_cell.angle_gamma   90.00
#
_symmetry.space_group_name_H-M   'P 1'
#
loop_
_entity.id
_entity.type
_entity.pdbx_description
1 polymer ?
#
loop_
_entity_poly.entity_id
_entity_poly.type
_entity_poly.pdbx_seq_one_letter_code
_entity_poly.pdbx_strand_id
1 'polypeptide(L)'
;MRTFEWLLLTAMSAWMMNGCRSLQHPDGCPEAGTVTGITINAGLRGSFETRSILPDEERISDLNVFLFNREGDLEEHIFKDRIGTGDDGSVTITSSWITGTECRVAACANFGFRIEGIRNIADLRNLRYHMAYPDEYSRGIPMSGDSGLMMIKEEENQVRVDLRRMMAKVTINIDRSGLDKGIKFNVRSIRAGGTPKSVSVFGGSRAAGSQDIFAQGFLCTGKEADALNIEDSPGMSRTACLYILENLQGDLLPDART
;
A
#
# COMPACT_ATOMS: atom_id res chain seq x y z
N MET A 1 57.06 -49.37 14.86
CA MET A 1 56.83 -47.97 15.01
C MET A 1 55.46 -47.65 14.43
N ARG A 2 54.36 -48.05 15.11
CA ARG A 2 52.96 -47.74 14.69
C ARG A 2 51.96 -47.95 15.83
N THR A 3 52.25 -47.47 17.05
CA THR A 3 51.35 -47.61 18.23
C THR A 3 51.28 -46.36 19.12
N PHE A 4 51.78 -45.20 18.63
CA PHE A 4 51.83 -44.00 19.48
C PHE A 4 50.89 -42.86 19.03
N GLU A 5 50.18 -42.98 17.91
CA GLU A 5 49.31 -41.92 17.43
C GLU A 5 47.83 -42.04 17.83
N TRP A 6 47.40 -43.14 18.44
CA TRP A 6 46.01 -43.34 18.80
C TRP A 6 45.65 -42.91 20.22
N LEU A 7 46.61 -42.51 21.06
CA LEU A 7 46.40 -42.11 22.44
C LEU A 7 46.21 -40.59 22.63
N LEU A 8 46.48 -39.77 21.61
CA LEU A 8 46.31 -38.31 21.67
C LEU A 8 44.93 -37.84 21.18
N LEU A 9 44.18 -38.65 20.45
CA LEU A 9 42.85 -38.31 19.95
C LEU A 9 41.71 -38.59 20.90
N THR A 10 41.93 -39.40 21.96
CA THR A 10 40.90 -39.70 22.96
C THR A 10 40.93 -38.78 24.19
N ALA A 11 41.99 -37.97 24.36
CA ALA A 11 42.07 -37.02 25.50
C ALA A 11 41.45 -35.64 25.20
N MET A 12 41.15 -35.30 23.91
CA MET A 12 40.53 -34.04 23.55
C MET A 12 38.98 -34.06 23.56
N SER A 13 38.36 -35.25 23.59
CA SER A 13 36.90 -35.36 23.60
C SER A 13 36.25 -35.33 24.99
N ALA A 14 37.05 -35.38 26.04
CA ALA A 14 36.51 -35.38 27.44
C ALA A 14 36.44 -33.97 28.09
N TRP A 15 36.90 -32.91 27.43
CA TRP A 15 36.93 -31.57 28.00
C TRP A 15 35.82 -30.63 27.50
N MET A 16 34.92 -31.10 26.63
CA MET A 16 33.80 -30.27 26.15
C MET A 16 32.45 -30.55 26.79
N MET A 17 32.36 -31.34 27.84
CA MET A 17 31.08 -31.65 28.49
C MET A 17 30.91 -31.12 29.90
N ASN A 18 31.72 -30.20 30.40
CA ASN A 18 31.55 -29.60 31.72
C ASN A 18 31.47 -28.07 31.71
N GLY A 19 30.69 -27.48 30.78
CA GLY A 19 30.53 -26.04 30.65
C GLY A 19 29.11 -25.53 30.83
N CYS A 20 28.18 -26.30 31.33
CA CYS A 20 26.91 -25.77 31.86
C CYS A 20 26.99 -25.53 33.36
N ARG A 21 27.84 -24.60 33.79
CA ARG A 21 27.63 -23.94 35.08
C ARG A 21 26.46 -22.96 34.85
N SER A 22 25.37 -23.17 35.56
CA SER A 22 24.31 -22.20 35.79
C SER A 22 24.95 -20.86 36.15
N LEU A 23 25.07 -19.96 35.20
CA LEU A 23 25.21 -18.56 35.45
C LEU A 23 23.90 -18.16 36.17
N GLN A 24 24.00 -17.98 37.52
CA GLN A 24 23.00 -17.21 38.23
C GLN A 24 22.84 -15.89 37.45
N HIS A 25 21.68 -15.71 36.85
CA HIS A 25 21.32 -14.44 36.23
C HIS A 25 21.41 -13.36 37.30
N PRO A 26 22.14 -12.26 37.08
CA PRO A 26 21.94 -11.07 37.88
C PRO A 26 20.49 -10.65 37.71
N ASP A 27 19.80 -10.44 38.84
CA ASP A 27 18.45 -9.89 38.91
C ASP A 27 18.34 -8.66 37.99
N GLY A 28 17.59 -8.78 36.87
CA GLY A 28 17.34 -7.66 35.99
C GLY A 28 17.30 -7.92 34.48
N CYS A 29 17.45 -9.16 33.99
CA CYS A 29 17.05 -9.44 32.62
C CYS A 29 15.51 -9.46 32.57
N PRO A 30 14.86 -8.63 31.72
CA PRO A 30 13.43 -8.77 31.52
C PRO A 30 13.16 -10.20 31.06
N GLU A 31 12.19 -10.86 31.66
CA GLU A 31 11.75 -12.18 31.20
C GLU A 31 11.47 -12.09 29.72
N ALA A 32 12.06 -12.99 28.94
CA ALA A 32 11.80 -13.05 27.51
C ALA A 32 10.29 -13.26 27.35
N GLY A 33 9.60 -12.25 26.78
CA GLY A 33 8.16 -12.29 26.61
C GLY A 33 7.75 -13.54 25.83
N THR A 34 6.59 -14.06 26.15
CA THR A 34 6.02 -15.22 25.45
C THR A 34 5.65 -14.82 24.03
N VAL A 35 5.90 -15.69 23.07
CA VAL A 35 5.46 -15.46 21.68
C VAL A 35 3.95 -15.73 21.58
N THR A 36 3.20 -14.76 21.07
CA THR A 36 1.75 -14.85 20.83
C THR A 36 1.40 -14.61 19.35
N GLY A 37 0.22 -15.09 18.95
CA GLY A 37 -0.30 -14.85 17.61
C GLY A 37 -0.84 -13.44 17.45
N ILE A 38 -0.65 -12.86 16.25
CA ILE A 38 -1.29 -11.63 15.81
C ILE A 38 -2.10 -11.92 14.55
N THR A 39 -3.37 -11.53 14.58
CA THR A 39 -4.26 -11.57 13.41
C THR A 39 -4.40 -10.15 12.85
N ILE A 40 -3.93 -9.93 11.64
CA ILE A 40 -3.93 -8.64 10.95
C ILE A 40 -5.06 -8.65 9.93
N ASN A 41 -6.00 -7.73 10.06
CA ASN A 41 -7.11 -7.51 9.14
C ASN A 41 -6.87 -6.20 8.37
N ALA A 42 -6.47 -6.30 7.11
CA ALA A 42 -6.28 -5.16 6.22
C ALA A 42 -7.48 -5.03 5.28
N GLY A 43 -8.16 -3.89 5.31
CA GLY A 43 -9.34 -3.66 4.50
C GLY A 43 -9.62 -2.18 4.25
N LEU A 44 -10.55 -1.89 3.35
CA LEU A 44 -10.98 -0.53 3.05
C LEU A 44 -11.70 0.09 4.26
N ARG A 45 -11.38 1.34 4.54
CA ARG A 45 -12.06 2.13 5.56
C ARG A 45 -13.44 2.56 5.07
N GLY A 46 -14.49 1.84 5.51
CA GLY A 46 -15.89 2.21 5.29
C GLY A 46 -16.32 2.05 3.83
N SER A 47 -17.56 1.64 3.63
CA SER A 47 -18.23 1.73 2.34
C SER A 47 -18.58 3.19 2.08
N PHE A 48 -17.78 3.91 1.31
CA PHE A 48 -18.30 5.12 0.69
C PHE A 48 -19.27 4.66 -0.40
N GLU A 49 -20.54 5.06 -0.29
CA GLU A 49 -21.50 4.98 -1.39
C GLU A 49 -21.03 5.90 -2.53
N THR A 50 -20.03 5.48 -3.27
CA THR A 50 -19.62 6.14 -4.49
C THR A 50 -20.39 5.53 -5.63
N ARG A 51 -21.21 6.34 -6.26
CA ARG A 51 -22.13 5.98 -7.35
C ARG A 51 -21.49 5.48 -8.64
N SER A 52 -20.40 4.79 -8.66
CA SER A 52 -19.81 4.16 -9.86
C SER A 52 -18.40 3.63 -9.57
N ILE A 53 -18.30 2.67 -8.66
CA ILE A 53 -17.08 1.91 -8.49
C ILE A 53 -17.22 0.68 -9.39
N LEU A 54 -16.23 0.45 -10.25
CA LEU A 54 -16.13 -0.82 -10.94
C LEU A 54 -15.73 -1.89 -9.91
N PRO A 55 -16.27 -3.11 -9.96
CA PRO A 55 -15.96 -4.17 -8.99
C PRO A 55 -14.46 -4.42 -8.80
N ASP A 56 -13.66 -4.23 -9.86
CA ASP A 56 -12.21 -4.41 -9.82
C ASP A 56 -11.47 -3.31 -9.04
N GLU A 57 -12.07 -2.13 -8.87
CA GLU A 57 -11.43 -1.01 -8.14
C GLU A 57 -11.42 -1.19 -6.61
N GLU A 58 -12.27 -2.05 -6.08
CA GLU A 58 -12.31 -2.40 -4.64
C GLU A 58 -11.45 -3.60 -4.30
N ARG A 59 -10.93 -4.28 -5.29
CA ARG A 59 -10.19 -5.50 -5.14
C ARG A 59 -8.84 -5.25 -4.47
N ILE A 60 -8.47 -6.15 -3.54
CA ILE A 60 -7.10 -6.29 -3.06
C ILE A 60 -6.50 -7.50 -3.77
N SER A 61 -5.57 -7.27 -4.70
CA SER A 61 -4.92 -8.31 -5.50
C SER A 61 -3.59 -8.76 -4.92
N ASP A 62 -2.89 -7.87 -4.24
CA ASP A 62 -1.65 -8.14 -3.52
C ASP A 62 -1.56 -7.27 -2.28
N LEU A 63 -0.79 -7.72 -1.30
CA LEU A 63 -0.62 -7.02 -0.03
C LEU A 63 0.81 -7.17 0.48
N ASN A 64 1.44 -6.04 0.78
CA ASN A 64 2.66 -5.95 1.56
C ASN A 64 2.29 -5.54 2.98
N VAL A 65 2.73 -6.29 3.98
CA VAL A 65 2.53 -6.01 5.40
C VAL A 65 3.87 -5.92 6.08
N PHE A 66 4.11 -4.83 6.78
CA PHE A 66 5.34 -4.52 7.51
C PHE A 66 5.03 -4.44 9.00
N LEU A 67 5.76 -5.20 9.80
CA LEU A 67 5.68 -5.18 11.25
C LEU A 67 6.94 -4.52 11.81
N PHE A 68 6.76 -3.45 12.56
CA PHE A 68 7.85 -2.68 13.16
C PHE A 68 7.76 -2.77 14.68
N ASN A 69 8.93 -2.81 15.33
CA ASN A 69 9.03 -2.69 16.78
C ASN A 69 8.83 -1.23 17.25
N ARG A 70 8.92 -1.00 18.55
CA ARG A 70 8.77 0.33 19.16
C ARG A 70 9.78 1.35 18.62
N GLU A 71 11.00 0.92 18.37
CA GLU A 71 12.11 1.73 17.88
C GLU A 71 11.90 2.11 16.41
N GLY A 72 11.00 1.41 15.73
CA GLY A 72 10.67 1.59 14.33
C GLY A 72 11.51 0.76 13.38
N ASP A 73 12.22 -0.25 13.88
CA ASP A 73 12.94 -1.19 13.05
C ASP A 73 12.00 -2.26 12.51
N LEU A 74 12.23 -2.69 11.28
CA LEU A 74 11.43 -3.72 10.63
C LEU A 74 11.81 -5.10 11.18
N GLU A 75 10.84 -5.77 11.78
CA GLU A 75 11.01 -7.15 12.30
C GLU A 75 10.51 -8.18 11.28
N GLU A 76 9.43 -7.88 10.57
CA GLU A 76 8.87 -8.80 9.59
C GLU A 76 8.26 -8.06 8.39
N HIS A 77 8.46 -8.62 7.19
CA HIS A 77 7.79 -8.19 5.97
C HIS A 77 7.13 -9.37 5.28
N ILE A 78 5.81 -9.35 5.24
CA ILE A 78 4.97 -10.36 4.60
C ILE A 78 4.47 -9.81 3.27
N PHE A 79 4.67 -10.58 2.20
CA PHE A 79 4.06 -10.27 0.90
C PHE A 79 3.16 -11.41 0.47
N LYS A 80 1.94 -11.06 0.08
CA LYS A 80 0.97 -11.98 -0.53
C LYS A 80 0.59 -11.46 -1.91
N ASP A 81 0.69 -12.31 -2.91
CA ASP A 81 0.25 -12.06 -4.29
C ASP A 81 -1.01 -12.89 -4.58
N ARG A 82 -1.82 -12.42 -5.52
CA ARG A 82 -3.05 -13.10 -6.00
C ARG A 82 -4.02 -13.44 -4.89
N ILE A 83 -4.30 -12.48 -4.05
CA ILE A 83 -5.19 -12.64 -2.92
C ILE A 83 -6.65 -12.53 -3.41
N GLY A 84 -7.51 -13.41 -2.89
CA GLY A 84 -8.95 -13.17 -2.88
C GLY A 84 -9.31 -12.34 -1.65
N THR A 85 -10.04 -11.26 -1.84
CA THR A 85 -10.67 -10.54 -0.72
C THR A 85 -11.79 -11.35 -0.10
N GLY A 86 -11.95 -11.31 1.22
CA GLY A 86 -13.12 -11.84 1.89
C GLY A 86 -14.41 -11.10 1.49
N ASP A 87 -15.55 -11.62 1.90
CA ASP A 87 -16.87 -11.03 1.60
C ASP A 87 -17.03 -9.60 2.15
N ASP A 88 -16.24 -9.23 3.16
CA ASP A 88 -16.19 -7.90 3.78
C ASP A 88 -15.18 -6.95 3.12
N GLY A 89 -14.54 -7.37 2.03
CA GLY A 89 -13.51 -6.59 1.35
C GLY A 89 -12.18 -6.50 2.10
N SER A 90 -11.95 -7.36 3.10
CA SER A 90 -10.72 -7.41 3.88
C SER A 90 -9.86 -8.63 3.54
N VAL A 91 -8.58 -8.55 3.92
CA VAL A 91 -7.60 -9.63 3.84
C VAL A 91 -7.05 -9.90 5.24
N THR A 92 -7.11 -11.14 5.67
CA THR A 92 -6.58 -11.58 6.96
C THR A 92 -5.21 -12.22 6.80
N ILE A 93 -4.25 -11.78 7.61
CA ILE A 93 -2.90 -12.32 7.70
C ILE A 93 -2.58 -12.64 9.16
N THR A 94 -1.92 -13.75 9.39
CA THR A 94 -1.44 -14.13 10.72
C THR A 94 0.08 -14.01 10.79
N SER A 95 0.57 -13.54 11.93
CA SER A 95 1.97 -13.45 12.27
C SER A 95 2.15 -13.78 13.76
N SER A 96 3.36 -13.68 14.29
CA SER A 96 3.68 -13.88 15.68
C SER A 96 4.51 -12.71 16.22
N TRP A 97 4.34 -12.41 17.53
CA TRP A 97 5.03 -11.30 18.18
C TRP A 97 5.32 -11.61 19.64
N ILE A 98 6.17 -10.81 20.26
CA ILE A 98 6.53 -10.97 21.69
C ILE A 98 5.53 -10.20 22.54
N THR A 99 4.93 -10.88 23.53
CA THR A 99 4.01 -10.26 24.48
C THR A 99 4.69 -9.20 25.34
N GLY A 100 3.95 -8.17 25.73
CA GLY A 100 4.47 -7.06 26.53
C GLY A 100 5.34 -6.08 25.74
N THR A 101 5.50 -6.27 24.43
CA THR A 101 6.20 -5.33 23.56
C THR A 101 5.24 -4.57 22.66
N GLU A 102 5.67 -3.45 22.13
CA GLU A 102 4.87 -2.66 21.18
C GLU A 102 5.17 -3.05 19.75
N CYS A 103 4.11 -3.09 18.93
CA CYS A 103 4.16 -3.37 17.52
C CYS A 103 3.42 -2.29 16.74
N ARG A 104 3.91 -1.96 15.55
CA ARG A 104 3.21 -1.17 14.54
C ARG A 104 3.08 -1.98 13.28
N VAL A 105 1.88 -2.05 12.74
CA VAL A 105 1.60 -2.73 11.48
C VAL A 105 1.26 -1.70 10.42
N ALA A 106 2.02 -1.70 9.33
CA ALA A 106 1.71 -0.92 8.14
C ALA A 106 1.44 -1.86 6.96
N ALA A 107 0.51 -1.49 6.10
CA ALA A 107 0.18 -2.30 4.95
C ALA A 107 -0.03 -1.44 3.70
N CYS A 108 0.35 -1.97 2.54
CA CYS A 108 -0.01 -1.40 1.25
C CYS A 108 -0.41 -2.49 0.26
N ALA A 109 -1.45 -2.19 -0.51
CA ALA A 109 -2.10 -3.12 -1.42
C ALA A 109 -2.04 -2.62 -2.86
N ASN A 110 -2.09 -3.57 -3.81
CA ASN A 110 -2.18 -3.32 -5.25
C ASN A 110 -0.94 -2.63 -5.85
N PHE A 111 0.24 -2.95 -5.32
CA PHE A 111 1.51 -2.49 -5.90
C PHE A 111 2.04 -3.44 -6.99
N GLY A 112 1.56 -4.68 -7.01
CA GLY A 112 1.92 -5.68 -8.01
C GLY A 112 3.24 -6.40 -7.75
N PHE A 113 3.97 -6.05 -6.69
CA PHE A 113 5.27 -6.63 -6.36
C PHE A 113 5.58 -6.52 -4.86
N ARG A 114 6.53 -7.34 -4.42
CA ARG A 114 7.11 -7.22 -3.09
C ARG A 114 7.97 -5.96 -3.01
N ILE A 115 7.68 -5.09 -2.04
CA ILE A 115 8.44 -3.85 -1.83
C ILE A 115 9.70 -4.17 -1.04
N GLU A 116 10.86 -3.99 -1.66
CA GLU A 116 12.15 -4.24 -1.05
C GLU A 116 12.79 -2.96 -0.50
N GLY A 117 13.83 -3.12 0.33
CA GLY A 117 14.66 -2.01 0.81
C GLY A 117 14.12 -1.26 2.03
N ILE A 118 12.97 -1.67 2.58
CA ILE A 118 12.46 -1.13 3.84
C ILE A 118 13.16 -1.83 5.00
N ARG A 119 13.82 -1.07 5.86
CA ARG A 119 14.51 -1.56 7.07
C ARG A 119 13.95 -0.96 8.35
N ASN A 120 13.33 0.20 8.23
CA ASN A 120 12.75 0.94 9.34
C ASN A 120 11.58 1.81 8.90
N ILE A 121 10.90 2.41 9.84
CA ILE A 121 9.75 3.28 9.61
C ILE A 121 10.09 4.55 8.81
N ALA A 122 11.34 5.02 8.83
CA ALA A 122 11.76 6.17 8.05
C ALA A 122 11.87 5.81 6.56
N ASP A 123 12.42 4.62 6.23
CA ASP A 123 12.42 4.10 4.86
C ASP A 123 10.98 3.99 4.33
N LEU A 124 10.06 3.46 5.16
CA LEU A 124 8.65 3.33 4.80
C LEU A 124 7.98 4.69 4.54
N ARG A 125 8.26 5.71 5.38
CA ARG A 125 7.73 7.07 5.19
C ARG A 125 8.27 7.78 3.97
N ASN A 126 9.46 7.39 3.51
CA ASN A 126 10.08 7.91 2.29
C ASN A 126 9.58 7.19 1.04
N LEU A 127 8.83 6.09 1.19
CA LEU A 127 8.27 5.34 0.07
C LEU A 127 7.31 6.23 -0.73
N ARG A 128 7.52 6.30 -2.04
CA ARG A 128 6.67 7.05 -2.96
C ARG A 128 6.08 6.12 -4.01
N TYR A 129 4.81 6.32 -4.28
CA TYR A 129 4.13 5.72 -5.41
C TYR A 129 4.22 6.68 -6.59
N HIS A 130 4.66 6.17 -7.74
CA HIS A 130 4.69 6.91 -9.00
C HIS A 130 3.58 6.37 -9.89
N MET A 131 2.81 7.27 -10.47
CA MET A 131 1.73 6.91 -11.40
C MET A 131 2.31 6.17 -12.59
N ALA A 132 1.79 4.97 -12.85
CA ALA A 132 2.11 4.21 -14.05
C ALA A 132 1.30 4.74 -15.26
N TYR A 133 1.86 4.63 -16.43
CA TYR A 133 1.16 4.95 -17.66
C TYR A 133 1.29 3.75 -18.64
N PRO A 134 0.20 3.30 -19.27
CA PRO A 134 -1.20 3.76 -19.14
C PRO A 134 -1.76 3.40 -17.75
N ASP A 135 -2.75 4.19 -17.29
CA ASP A 135 -3.44 4.03 -16.03
C ASP A 135 -4.29 2.76 -16.03
N GLU A 136 -3.68 1.62 -15.84
CA GLU A 136 -4.36 0.34 -15.79
C GLU A 136 -4.47 -0.15 -14.34
N TYR A 137 -5.67 -0.10 -13.79
CA TYR A 137 -5.98 -0.51 -12.42
C TYR A 137 -6.82 -1.80 -12.36
N SER A 138 -6.63 -2.69 -13.32
CA SER A 138 -7.28 -4.00 -13.38
C SER A 138 -6.95 -4.89 -12.16
N ARG A 139 -5.83 -4.61 -11.48
CA ARG A 139 -5.43 -5.27 -10.23
C ARG A 139 -5.93 -4.56 -8.97
N GLY A 140 -6.71 -3.52 -9.11
CA GLY A 140 -7.17 -2.66 -8.02
C GLY A 140 -6.36 -1.37 -7.87
N ILE A 141 -6.95 -0.39 -7.21
CA ILE A 141 -6.31 0.90 -6.95
C ILE A 141 -5.27 0.74 -5.83
N PRO A 142 -4.06 1.33 -5.95
CA PRO A 142 -3.06 1.33 -4.88
C PRO A 142 -3.60 1.96 -3.59
N MET A 143 -3.34 1.28 -2.47
CA MET A 143 -3.84 1.65 -1.15
C MET A 143 -2.75 1.52 -0.10
N SER A 144 -2.85 2.27 0.99
CA SER A 144 -1.96 2.16 2.15
C SER A 144 -2.68 2.47 3.45
N GLY A 145 -2.16 1.94 4.54
CA GLY A 145 -2.68 2.17 5.88
C GLY A 145 -1.70 1.76 6.98
N ASP A 146 -1.93 2.25 8.17
CA ASP A 146 -1.08 2.06 9.34
C ASP A 146 -1.96 1.92 10.59
N SER A 147 -1.67 0.92 11.45
CA SER A 147 -2.42 0.69 12.69
C SER A 147 -2.06 1.67 13.82
N GLY A 148 -0.97 2.43 13.67
CA GLY A 148 -0.31 3.06 14.80
C GLY A 148 0.47 2.06 15.66
N LEU A 149 1.09 2.57 16.73
CA LEU A 149 1.81 1.75 17.70
C LEU A 149 0.82 1.15 18.71
N MET A 150 0.93 -0.13 18.99
CA MET A 150 0.04 -0.86 19.88
C MET A 150 0.80 -1.86 20.74
N MET A 151 0.33 -2.04 21.98
CA MET A 151 0.88 -3.04 22.92
C MET A 151 0.31 -4.42 22.60
N ILE A 152 1.18 -5.42 22.50
CA ILE A 152 0.80 -6.82 22.29
C ILE A 152 0.57 -7.51 23.63
N LYS A 153 -0.59 -8.12 23.77
CA LYS A 153 -1.05 -8.80 25.00
C LYS A 153 -0.80 -10.31 24.93
N GLU A 154 -0.94 -10.99 26.05
CA GLU A 154 -0.85 -12.46 26.11
C GLU A 154 -1.99 -13.17 25.38
N GLU A 155 -3.15 -12.53 25.32
CA GLU A 155 -4.33 -13.04 24.62
C GLU A 155 -4.23 -12.80 23.10
N GLU A 156 -5.24 -13.29 22.37
CA GLU A 156 -5.34 -13.10 20.92
C GLU A 156 -5.34 -11.60 20.56
N ASN A 157 -4.40 -11.20 19.72
CA ASN A 157 -4.26 -9.82 19.27
C ASN A 157 -4.84 -9.68 17.86
N GLN A 158 -5.86 -8.84 17.74
CA GLN A 158 -6.44 -8.46 16.47
C GLN A 158 -6.00 -7.04 16.10
N VAL A 159 -5.32 -6.91 14.97
CA VAL A 159 -4.84 -5.63 14.44
C VAL A 159 -5.63 -5.29 13.20
N ARG A 160 -6.30 -4.15 13.21
CA ARG A 160 -6.98 -3.62 12.04
C ARG A 160 -6.13 -2.56 11.36
N VAL A 161 -5.94 -2.71 10.07
CA VAL A 161 -5.27 -1.73 9.20
C VAL A 161 -6.28 -1.20 8.20
N ASP A 162 -6.70 0.05 8.39
CA ASP A 162 -7.63 0.73 7.49
C ASP A 162 -6.87 1.24 6.26
N LEU A 163 -7.06 0.59 5.13
CA LEU A 163 -6.46 0.97 3.85
C LEU A 163 -7.20 2.15 3.22
N ARG A 164 -6.45 3.13 2.74
CA ARG A 164 -6.95 4.30 1.99
C ARG A 164 -6.41 4.26 0.56
N ARG A 165 -7.25 4.55 -0.40
CA ARG A 165 -6.86 4.71 -1.80
C ARG A 165 -5.94 5.91 -1.94
N MET A 166 -4.90 5.77 -2.77
CA MET A 166 -3.90 6.82 -3.00
C MET A 166 -4.30 7.75 -4.13
N MET A 167 -5.42 7.48 -4.79
CA MET A 167 -5.92 8.28 -5.90
C MET A 167 -7.43 8.38 -5.90
N ALA A 168 -7.92 9.44 -6.54
CA ALA A 168 -9.32 9.68 -6.80
C ALA A 168 -9.65 9.37 -8.25
N LYS A 169 -10.84 8.80 -8.49
CA LYS A 169 -11.42 8.65 -9.82
C LYS A 169 -12.22 9.90 -10.15
N VAL A 170 -11.87 10.54 -11.25
CA VAL A 170 -12.63 11.65 -11.83
C VAL A 170 -13.42 11.12 -13.02
N THR A 171 -14.75 11.18 -12.92
CA THR A 171 -15.66 10.78 -13.98
C THR A 171 -16.16 12.02 -14.70
N ILE A 172 -15.99 12.05 -16.00
CA ILE A 172 -16.39 13.16 -16.87
C ILE A 172 -17.53 12.69 -17.75
N ASN A 173 -18.69 13.29 -17.54
CA ASN A 173 -19.87 13.05 -18.37
C ASN A 173 -20.02 14.18 -19.37
N ILE A 174 -20.15 13.83 -20.64
CA ILE A 174 -20.37 14.78 -21.73
C ILE A 174 -21.80 14.58 -22.22
N ASP A 175 -22.64 15.60 -22.00
CA ASP A 175 -24.06 15.59 -22.39
C ASP A 175 -24.33 16.69 -23.42
N ARG A 176 -24.98 16.32 -24.51
CA ARG A 176 -25.35 17.21 -25.59
C ARG A 176 -26.84 17.59 -25.60
N SER A 177 -27.62 17.13 -24.65
CA SER A 177 -29.08 17.33 -24.64
C SER A 177 -29.50 18.80 -24.70
N GLY A 178 -28.63 19.71 -24.24
CA GLY A 178 -28.85 21.16 -24.27
C GLY A 178 -28.39 21.89 -25.51
N LEU A 179 -27.86 21.19 -26.50
CA LEU A 179 -27.41 21.83 -27.77
C LEU A 179 -28.54 21.95 -28.77
N ASP A 180 -28.56 23.05 -29.54
CA ASP A 180 -29.48 23.24 -30.63
C ASP A 180 -29.27 22.23 -31.77
N LYS A 181 -30.34 21.97 -32.52
CA LYS A 181 -30.27 21.05 -33.68
C LYS A 181 -29.30 21.60 -34.72
N GLY A 182 -28.41 20.71 -35.17
CA GLY A 182 -27.42 21.04 -36.20
C GLY A 182 -26.05 21.50 -35.65
N ILE A 183 -25.91 21.69 -34.33
CA ILE A 183 -24.60 21.95 -33.74
C ILE A 183 -23.83 20.65 -33.66
N LYS A 184 -22.64 20.63 -34.29
CA LYS A 184 -21.66 19.54 -34.19
C LYS A 184 -20.68 19.86 -33.06
N PHE A 185 -20.49 18.90 -32.15
CA PHE A 185 -19.57 19.01 -31.02
C PHE A 185 -18.64 17.82 -30.98
N ASN A 186 -17.34 18.08 -31.12
CA ASN A 186 -16.31 17.05 -31.11
C ASN A 186 -15.31 17.28 -29.97
N VAL A 187 -15.19 16.32 -29.10
CA VAL A 187 -14.18 16.33 -28.04
C VAL A 187 -12.87 15.77 -28.61
N ARG A 188 -11.82 16.59 -28.66
CA ARG A 188 -10.50 16.20 -29.21
C ARG A 188 -9.56 15.68 -28.10
N SER A 189 -9.68 16.19 -26.89
CA SER A 189 -8.87 15.73 -25.78
C SER A 189 -9.57 16.02 -24.45
N ILE A 190 -9.28 15.20 -23.45
CA ILE A 190 -9.65 15.42 -22.07
C ILE A 190 -8.35 15.43 -21.28
N ARG A 191 -8.11 16.47 -20.49
CA ARG A 191 -6.88 16.64 -19.72
C ARG A 191 -7.18 17.21 -18.34
N ALA A 192 -6.48 16.68 -17.32
CA ALA A 192 -6.41 17.27 -16.00
C ALA A 192 -5.01 17.88 -15.82
N GLY A 193 -4.93 19.19 -15.63
CA GLY A 193 -3.67 19.89 -15.38
C GLY A 193 -3.37 19.96 -13.88
N GLY A 194 -2.10 20.22 -13.53
CA GLY A 194 -1.68 20.39 -12.14
C GLY A 194 -1.75 19.11 -11.30
N THR A 195 -1.72 17.93 -11.92
CA THR A 195 -1.77 16.65 -11.21
C THR A 195 -0.37 16.18 -10.81
N PRO A 196 -0.18 15.58 -9.61
CA PRO A 196 1.12 15.08 -9.19
C PRO A 196 1.49 13.79 -9.92
N LYS A 197 2.79 13.61 -10.20
CA LYS A 197 3.35 12.36 -10.76
C LYS A 197 3.54 11.28 -9.71
N SER A 198 3.71 11.69 -8.46
CA SER A 198 3.97 10.78 -7.37
C SER A 198 3.38 11.29 -6.06
N VAL A 199 3.09 10.36 -5.15
CA VAL A 199 2.56 10.64 -3.83
C VAL A 199 3.31 9.81 -2.78
N SER A 200 3.40 10.33 -1.54
CA SER A 200 3.91 9.55 -0.41
C SER A 200 2.93 8.43 -0.07
N VAL A 201 3.45 7.21 0.13
CA VAL A 201 2.62 6.05 0.47
C VAL A 201 2.15 6.10 1.92
N PHE A 202 3.03 6.49 2.85
CA PHE A 202 2.79 6.51 4.30
C PHE A 202 3.10 7.86 4.94
N GLY A 203 3.04 8.91 4.24
CA GLY A 203 3.19 10.25 4.78
C GLY A 203 1.90 11.03 4.70
N GLY A 204 1.80 12.12 5.43
CA GLY A 204 0.77 13.10 5.14
C GLY A 204 0.95 13.59 3.70
N SER A 205 -0.15 13.72 2.96
CA SER A 205 -0.10 14.30 1.64
C SER A 205 0.51 15.69 1.70
N ARG A 206 1.52 15.91 0.89
CA ARG A 206 2.13 17.23 0.71
C ARG A 206 1.77 17.74 -0.67
N ALA A 207 1.66 19.05 -0.80
CA ALA A 207 1.57 19.66 -2.12
C ALA A 207 2.73 19.19 -3.00
N ALA A 208 2.43 18.83 -4.23
CA ALA A 208 3.46 18.46 -5.20
C ALA A 208 4.33 19.68 -5.53
N GLY A 209 5.65 19.48 -5.62
CA GLY A 209 6.55 20.49 -6.14
C GLY A 209 6.29 20.75 -7.62
N SER A 210 6.66 21.93 -8.14
CA SER A 210 6.47 22.28 -9.55
C SER A 210 7.08 21.29 -10.55
N GLN A 211 8.13 20.59 -10.15
CA GLN A 211 8.80 19.55 -10.93
C GLN A 211 8.01 18.22 -10.97
N ASP A 212 7.13 18.01 -10.01
CA ASP A 212 6.34 16.79 -9.84
C ASP A 212 4.96 16.89 -10.44
N ILE A 213 4.60 18.02 -11.05
CA ILE A 213 3.29 18.25 -11.67
C ILE A 213 3.35 17.96 -13.16
N PHE A 214 2.25 17.47 -13.70
CA PHE A 214 2.06 17.27 -15.12
C PHE A 214 0.59 17.42 -15.51
N ALA A 215 0.32 17.45 -16.80
CA ALA A 215 -1.03 17.31 -17.34
C ALA A 215 -1.24 15.87 -17.78
N GLN A 216 -2.15 15.19 -17.14
CA GLN A 216 -2.55 13.85 -17.56
C GLN A 216 -3.85 13.89 -18.35
N GLY A 217 -4.13 12.83 -19.08
CA GLY A 217 -5.36 12.71 -19.85
C GLY A 217 -5.12 11.93 -21.13
N PHE A 218 -6.07 11.99 -22.05
CA PHE A 218 -5.99 11.27 -23.30
C PHE A 218 -6.49 12.10 -24.48
N LEU A 219 -6.01 11.72 -25.66
CA LEU A 219 -6.51 12.26 -26.93
C LEU A 219 -7.68 11.39 -27.39
N CYS A 220 -8.76 12.03 -27.78
CA CYS A 220 -9.91 11.35 -28.36
C CYS A 220 -9.63 11.10 -29.86
N THR A 221 -9.04 9.95 -30.19
CA THR A 221 -8.68 9.56 -31.58
C THR A 221 -9.25 8.18 -31.90
N GLY A 222 -9.59 7.93 -33.15
CA GLY A 222 -10.12 6.65 -33.60
C GLY A 222 -11.40 6.26 -32.88
N LYS A 223 -11.49 5.02 -32.41
CA LYS A 223 -12.67 4.48 -31.71
C LYS A 223 -13.00 5.22 -30.41
N GLU A 224 -12.01 5.78 -29.74
CA GLU A 224 -12.21 6.59 -28.54
C GLU A 224 -12.82 7.95 -28.87
N ALA A 225 -12.40 8.55 -29.98
CA ALA A 225 -13.03 9.77 -30.50
C ALA A 225 -14.51 9.54 -30.83
N ASP A 226 -14.82 8.40 -31.45
CA ASP A 226 -16.20 8.02 -31.77
C ASP A 226 -17.02 7.77 -30.46
N ALA A 227 -16.38 7.31 -29.41
CA ALA A 227 -17.04 7.12 -28.12
C ALA A 227 -17.43 8.45 -27.45
N LEU A 228 -16.70 9.52 -27.69
CA LEU A 228 -16.93 10.85 -27.12
C LEU A 228 -17.60 11.82 -28.08
N ASN A 229 -17.59 11.53 -29.38
CA ASN A 229 -18.23 12.32 -30.41
C ASN A 229 -19.61 11.75 -30.74
N ILE A 230 -20.65 12.50 -30.42
CA ILE A 230 -22.04 12.12 -30.68
C ILE A 230 -22.56 13.06 -31.78
N GLU A 231 -22.61 12.60 -33.03
CA GLU A 231 -23.05 13.46 -34.12
C GLU A 231 -24.58 13.52 -34.28
N ASP A 232 -25.29 12.40 -34.02
CA ASP A 232 -26.69 12.26 -34.44
C ASP A 232 -27.67 11.87 -33.29
N SER A 233 -27.24 11.86 -32.03
CA SER A 233 -28.12 11.46 -30.94
C SER A 233 -28.12 12.50 -29.81
N PRO A 234 -29.03 13.49 -29.88
CA PRO A 234 -29.21 14.42 -28.77
C PRO A 234 -29.62 13.64 -27.49
N GLY A 235 -29.03 14.00 -26.38
CA GLY A 235 -29.34 13.36 -25.06
C GLY A 235 -28.50 12.14 -24.70
N MET A 236 -27.59 11.65 -25.53
CA MET A 236 -26.63 10.63 -25.12
C MET A 236 -25.45 11.25 -24.37
N SER A 237 -25.21 10.84 -23.13
CA SER A 237 -23.98 11.14 -22.39
C SER A 237 -22.91 10.10 -22.67
N ARG A 238 -21.65 10.51 -22.71
CA ARG A 238 -20.49 9.63 -22.75
C ARG A 238 -19.63 9.90 -21.54
N THR A 239 -19.11 8.83 -20.96
CA THR A 239 -18.33 8.89 -19.73
C THR A 239 -16.88 8.59 -20.02
N ALA A 240 -16.00 9.47 -19.55
CA ALA A 240 -14.56 9.24 -19.49
C ALA A 240 -14.10 9.25 -18.04
N CYS A 241 -13.10 8.43 -17.71
CA CYS A 241 -12.55 8.36 -16.35
C CYS A 241 -11.05 8.67 -16.38
N LEU A 242 -10.63 9.43 -15.38
CA LEU A 242 -9.22 9.70 -15.05
C LEU A 242 -8.97 9.34 -13.60
N TYR A 243 -7.78 8.82 -13.30
CA TYR A 243 -7.33 8.61 -11.93
C TYR A 243 -6.27 9.64 -11.59
N ILE A 244 -6.45 10.35 -10.50
CA ILE A 244 -5.62 11.47 -10.07
C ILE A 244 -5.09 11.17 -8.68
N LEU A 245 -3.75 11.21 -8.51
CA LEU A 245 -3.12 11.09 -7.21
C LEU A 245 -3.51 12.26 -6.30
N GLU A 246 -3.55 11.98 -4.99
CA GLU A 246 -3.84 13.01 -4.00
C GLU A 246 -2.83 14.15 -4.08
N ASN A 247 -3.34 15.37 -4.14
CA ASN A 247 -2.54 16.59 -4.16
C ASN A 247 -3.18 17.63 -3.24
N LEU A 248 -2.69 17.73 -2.02
CA LEU A 248 -3.07 18.81 -1.12
C LEU A 248 -2.33 20.08 -1.53
N GLN A 249 -2.97 20.85 -2.37
CA GLN A 249 -2.49 22.15 -2.81
C GLN A 249 -2.52 23.12 -1.62
N GLY A 250 -1.36 23.41 -1.05
CA GLY A 250 -1.19 24.44 -0.05
C GLY A 250 -0.83 25.79 -0.68
N ASP A 251 -0.41 26.71 0.16
CA ASP A 251 0.06 28.05 -0.26
C ASP A 251 1.37 28.01 -1.07
N LEU A 252 2.01 26.84 -1.19
CA LEU A 252 3.28 26.65 -1.90
C LEU A 252 3.15 26.66 -3.43
N LEU A 253 1.94 26.49 -3.97
CA LEU A 253 1.68 26.50 -5.42
C LEU A 253 0.40 27.30 -5.72
N PRO A 254 0.45 28.63 -5.56
CA PRO A 254 -0.74 29.48 -5.80
C PRO A 254 -1.28 29.37 -7.23
N ASP A 255 -0.41 29.11 -8.21
CA ASP A 255 -0.76 29.01 -9.63
C ASP A 255 -1.35 27.64 -10.02
N ALA A 256 -1.32 26.65 -9.14
CA ALA A 256 -1.90 25.33 -9.41
C ALA A 256 -3.40 25.25 -9.01
N ARG A 257 -4.00 26.37 -8.64
CA ARG A 257 -5.44 26.47 -8.24
C ARG A 257 -6.38 26.79 -9.40
N THR A 258 -5.89 26.85 -10.63
CA THR A 258 -6.71 27.15 -11.82
C THR A 258 -7.03 25.91 -12.63
#